data_909d60c7a1941f4947bb210b0616c8d4
#
_entry.id   909d60c7a1941f4947bb210b0616c8d4
#
_cell.length_a   1.000
_cell.length_b   1.000
_cell.length_c   1.000
_cell.angle_alpha   90.00
_cell.angle_beta   90.00
_cell.angle_gamma   90.00
#
_symmetry.space_group_name_H-M   'P 1'
#
loop_
_entity.id
_entity.type
_entity.pdbx_description
1 polymer ?
#
loop_
_entity_poly.entity_id
_entity_poly.type
_entity_poly.pdbx_seq_one_letter_code
_entity_poly.pdbx_strand_id
1 'polypeptide(L)'
;MRLNKIVFSAAFALFGADLFAQVIPALPYQKQLDLLVTDSSYDGVWRCIDWNQDGDFNDALEVVSFYSETIGSITLGTPNCIGMAPDGTAYVGDSNTDIIMSLRDVNGDGDANDAGEHFVFFNNANAAGISLAALQSLHVDKLGRVFLAIANSGSTGVDMIVRLEDSNGDGDALDPGEAVDYHTVPGGNTGTGSSIPAELAAGPDLNLYYADNGINGPITKGIYKLADNNFDGDCNDAGERTLFWDLSVLGSAPSGPFCYGMAITADGRFYVCDHSSNETLWTARDDNGDGSIDSSEVGIYYQTGASTWWDVVIREDGALLLCEDQTPDRLVVLTDLNQDGDALDAGEAVEVYRDTVAANGSVRPRGATWMRGPELEASPASAPTGTATSFVATTTRAGDLVAIFLSTGLAPPVSLAPYGTVDVDVASLSALGFGVSNVDRVLSLPLNIPISPAVVGTYAAQAWSGGPFRQFLSNGATITVTL
;
A
#
# COMPACT_ATOMS: atom_id res chain seq x y z
N MET A 1 5.99 -41.32 -12.63
CA MET A 1 5.98 -40.22 -13.63
C MET A 1 4.66 -40.08 -14.41
N ARG A 2 3.80 -41.09 -14.53
CA ARG A 2 2.48 -40.98 -15.23
C ARG A 2 1.32 -40.52 -14.31
N LEU A 3 1.43 -40.69 -13.00
CA LEU A 3 0.36 -40.34 -12.05
C LEU A 3 0.23 -38.83 -11.87
N ASN A 4 1.36 -38.08 -11.89
CA ASN A 4 1.37 -36.63 -11.68
C ASN A 4 0.70 -35.83 -12.81
N LYS A 5 0.76 -36.35 -14.07
CA LYS A 5 0.07 -35.72 -15.20
C LYS A 5 -1.45 -35.86 -15.12
N ILE A 6 -1.93 -36.93 -14.50
CA ILE A 6 -3.37 -37.17 -14.36
C ILE A 6 -3.97 -36.27 -13.27
N VAL A 7 -3.23 -36.02 -12.17
CA VAL A 7 -3.70 -35.14 -11.10
C VAL A 7 -3.70 -33.68 -11.57
N PHE A 8 -2.71 -33.29 -12.36
CA PHE A 8 -2.66 -31.95 -12.96
C PHE A 8 -3.82 -31.70 -13.94
N SER A 9 -4.09 -32.66 -14.82
CA SER A 9 -5.25 -32.58 -15.73
C SER A 9 -6.58 -32.57 -14.98
N ALA A 10 -6.68 -33.29 -13.85
CA ALA A 10 -7.90 -33.33 -13.05
C ALA A 10 -8.11 -32.06 -12.22
N ALA A 11 -7.04 -31.45 -11.67
CA ALA A 11 -7.12 -30.17 -10.99
C ALA A 11 -7.52 -29.05 -11.97
N PHE A 12 -6.91 -29.01 -13.14
CA PHE A 12 -7.28 -28.06 -14.20
C PHE A 12 -8.68 -28.32 -14.78
N ALA A 13 -9.11 -29.57 -14.88
CA ALA A 13 -10.43 -29.91 -15.36
C ALA A 13 -11.55 -29.68 -14.34
N LEU A 14 -11.26 -29.70 -13.04
CA LEU A 14 -12.20 -29.32 -11.99
C LEU A 14 -12.45 -27.81 -11.90
N PHE A 15 -11.48 -27.00 -12.36
CA PHE A 15 -11.54 -25.54 -12.29
C PHE A 15 -11.82 -24.85 -13.63
N GLY A 16 -12.08 -25.59 -14.71
CA GLY A 16 -12.57 -24.87 -15.82
C GLY A 16 -12.49 -25.40 -17.24
N ALA A 17 -13.61 -25.85 -17.73
CA ALA A 17 -13.91 -25.73 -19.15
C ALA A 17 -14.13 -24.28 -19.60
N ASP A 18 -14.37 -23.36 -18.66
CA ASP A 18 -14.59 -21.94 -18.93
C ASP A 18 -13.29 -21.12 -19.02
N LEU A 19 -12.16 -21.63 -18.49
CA LEU A 19 -10.87 -20.95 -18.50
C LEU A 19 -10.28 -20.69 -19.91
N PHE A 20 -10.71 -21.44 -20.92
CA PHE A 20 -10.14 -21.38 -22.27
C PHE A 20 -11.09 -20.80 -23.32
N ALA A 21 -12.30 -20.41 -22.95
CA ALA A 21 -13.32 -19.96 -23.89
C ALA A 21 -13.36 -18.42 -24.06
N GLN A 22 -12.64 -17.66 -23.26
CA GLN A 22 -12.59 -16.21 -23.40
C GLN A 22 -11.49 -15.79 -24.38
N VAL A 23 -11.87 -14.96 -25.34
CA VAL A 23 -10.93 -14.26 -26.23
C VAL A 23 -10.05 -13.38 -25.37
N ILE A 24 -8.76 -13.69 -25.28
CA ILE A 24 -7.77 -12.92 -24.55
C ILE A 24 -7.70 -11.53 -25.20
N PRO A 25 -7.98 -10.44 -24.48
CA PRO A 25 -7.73 -9.11 -25.00
C PRO A 25 -6.24 -8.93 -25.33
N ALA A 26 -5.94 -8.21 -26.40
CA ALA A 26 -4.57 -8.05 -26.92
C ALA A 26 -3.70 -7.09 -26.05
N LEU A 27 -4.21 -6.58 -24.95
CA LEU A 27 -3.47 -5.73 -24.01
C LEU A 27 -2.91 -6.56 -22.85
N PRO A 28 -1.72 -6.24 -22.35
CA PRO A 28 -1.19 -6.90 -21.16
C PRO A 28 -2.18 -6.68 -20.02
N TYR A 29 -2.75 -7.76 -19.50
CA TYR A 29 -3.64 -7.72 -18.36
C TYR A 29 -2.80 -7.34 -17.13
N GLN A 30 -3.16 -6.22 -16.53
CA GLN A 30 -2.62 -5.82 -15.24
C GLN A 30 -3.58 -6.33 -14.16
N LYS A 31 -3.04 -7.05 -13.19
CA LYS A 31 -3.78 -7.49 -12.01
C LYS A 31 -4.28 -6.25 -11.27
N GLN A 32 -5.54 -5.93 -11.45
CA GLN A 32 -6.14 -4.81 -10.74
C GLN A 32 -6.61 -5.30 -9.38
N LEU A 33 -5.95 -4.80 -8.34
CA LEU A 33 -6.36 -5.03 -6.97
C LEU A 33 -7.53 -4.12 -6.63
N ASP A 34 -8.30 -4.52 -5.64
CA ASP A 34 -9.29 -3.62 -5.07
C ASP A 34 -8.59 -2.45 -4.39
N LEU A 35 -9.18 -1.29 -4.51
CA LEU A 35 -8.69 -0.06 -3.92
C LEU A 35 -9.61 0.36 -2.77
N LEU A 36 -9.05 0.72 -1.64
CA LEU A 36 -9.77 1.42 -0.58
C LEU A 36 -9.50 2.91 -0.66
N VAL A 37 -10.54 3.71 -0.54
CA VAL A 37 -10.48 5.18 -0.63
C VAL A 37 -11.25 5.78 0.54
N THR A 38 -10.62 6.71 1.27
CA THR A 38 -11.30 7.51 2.28
C THR A 38 -12.09 8.64 1.63
N ASP A 39 -13.26 8.92 2.17
CA ASP A 39 -14.17 9.97 1.69
C ASP A 39 -14.52 10.93 2.83
N SER A 40 -14.01 12.13 2.72
CA SER A 40 -14.26 13.19 3.71
C SER A 40 -15.63 13.88 3.59
N SER A 41 -16.44 13.55 2.59
CA SER A 41 -17.77 14.15 2.39
C SER A 41 -18.90 13.27 2.88
N TYR A 42 -18.68 11.96 2.89
CA TYR A 42 -19.66 10.97 3.34
C TYR A 42 -19.17 10.15 4.54
N ASP A 43 -18.08 10.59 5.17
CA ASP A 43 -17.58 10.05 6.44
C ASP A 43 -17.46 8.53 6.40
N GLY A 44 -16.77 8.01 5.36
CA GLY A 44 -16.68 6.58 5.11
C GLY A 44 -15.42 6.14 4.38
N VAL A 45 -15.35 4.84 4.18
CA VAL A 45 -14.33 4.20 3.34
C VAL A 45 -15.02 3.43 2.24
N TRP A 46 -14.63 3.69 1.01
CA TRP A 46 -15.16 3.03 -0.18
C TRP A 46 -14.19 1.99 -0.69
N ARG A 47 -14.74 0.94 -1.25
CA ARG A 47 -14.00 -0.10 -1.97
C ARG A 47 -14.33 0.00 -3.45
N CYS A 48 -13.30 0.20 -4.26
CA CYS A 48 -13.40 0.25 -5.71
C CYS A 48 -12.95 -1.11 -6.27
N ILE A 49 -13.80 -1.73 -7.08
CA ILE A 49 -13.65 -3.09 -7.60
C ILE A 49 -13.97 -3.08 -9.09
N ASP A 50 -13.00 -3.31 -9.94
CA ASP A 50 -13.24 -3.51 -11.37
C ASP A 50 -13.83 -4.93 -11.61
N TRP A 51 -15.16 -5.04 -11.57
CA TRP A 51 -15.85 -6.32 -11.72
C TRP A 51 -15.86 -6.83 -13.15
N ASN A 52 -15.96 -5.95 -14.12
CA ASN A 52 -16.07 -6.29 -15.52
C ASN A 52 -14.72 -6.36 -16.21
N GLN A 53 -13.65 -5.86 -15.54
CA GLN A 53 -12.26 -5.85 -15.99
C GLN A 53 -12.04 -4.99 -17.24
N ASP A 54 -12.72 -3.86 -17.31
CA ASP A 54 -12.53 -2.90 -18.39
C ASP A 54 -11.47 -1.83 -18.06
N GLY A 55 -10.97 -1.83 -16.83
CA GLY A 55 -9.87 -1.00 -16.37
C GLY A 55 -10.27 0.26 -15.61
N ASP A 56 -11.56 0.42 -15.29
CA ASP A 56 -12.04 1.54 -14.50
C ASP A 56 -13.01 1.10 -13.38
N PHE A 57 -13.57 2.06 -12.64
CA PHE A 57 -14.52 1.86 -11.54
C PHE A 57 -15.82 2.64 -11.75
N ASN A 58 -16.18 2.94 -13.00
CA ASN A 58 -17.33 3.80 -13.31
C ASN A 58 -18.64 3.03 -13.45
N ASP A 59 -18.59 1.73 -13.47
CA ASP A 59 -19.77 0.91 -13.66
C ASP A 59 -20.55 0.66 -12.35
N ALA A 60 -21.78 0.21 -12.52
CA ALA A 60 -22.65 -0.01 -11.37
C ALA A 60 -22.11 -1.11 -10.45
N LEU A 61 -22.04 -0.82 -9.14
CA LEU A 61 -21.53 -1.69 -8.09
C LEU A 61 -20.00 -1.86 -8.05
N GLU A 62 -19.25 -1.08 -8.81
CA GLU A 62 -17.79 -1.07 -8.75
C GLU A 62 -17.25 -0.19 -7.62
N VAL A 63 -18.03 0.76 -7.15
CA VAL A 63 -17.73 1.50 -5.94
C VAL A 63 -18.78 1.16 -4.90
N VAL A 64 -18.36 0.50 -3.82
CA VAL A 64 -19.21 0.02 -2.75
C VAL A 64 -18.69 0.50 -1.39
N SER A 65 -19.55 0.62 -0.40
CA SER A 65 -19.14 0.97 0.95
C SER A 65 -18.30 -0.17 1.53
N PHE A 66 -17.08 0.13 1.98
CA PHE A 66 -16.28 -0.78 2.78
C PHE A 66 -16.52 -0.55 4.27
N TYR A 67 -16.62 0.71 4.68
CA TYR A 67 -17.06 1.09 6.01
C TYR A 67 -17.93 2.34 5.94
N SER A 68 -19.04 2.34 6.69
CA SER A 68 -19.93 3.48 6.84
C SER A 68 -20.35 3.63 8.29
N GLU A 69 -20.22 4.82 8.86
CA GLU A 69 -20.67 5.12 10.21
C GLU A 69 -22.17 4.88 10.43
N THR A 70 -22.97 4.89 9.36
CA THR A 70 -24.42 4.63 9.44
C THR A 70 -24.76 3.15 9.64
N ILE A 71 -23.82 2.24 9.35
CA ILE A 71 -23.96 0.78 9.49
C ILE A 71 -23.06 0.29 10.62
N GLY A 72 -21.79 0.70 10.61
CA GLY A 72 -20.83 0.43 11.67
C GLY A 72 -21.14 1.20 12.97
N SER A 73 -20.33 1.00 13.97
CA SER A 73 -20.56 1.56 15.31
C SER A 73 -19.67 2.73 15.68
N ILE A 74 -18.66 3.05 14.85
CA ILE A 74 -17.67 4.12 15.07
C ILE A 74 -18.01 5.29 14.17
N THR A 75 -18.17 6.48 14.76
CA THR A 75 -18.40 7.70 14.01
C THR A 75 -17.11 8.21 13.40
N LEU A 76 -17.16 8.52 12.12
CA LEU A 76 -16.15 9.27 11.38
C LEU A 76 -16.65 10.70 11.15
N GLY A 77 -15.75 11.62 10.88
CA GLY A 77 -16.13 13.00 10.60
C GLY A 77 -15.28 13.64 9.48
N THR A 78 -14.08 13.17 9.27
CA THR A 78 -13.23 13.57 8.16
C THR A 78 -12.11 12.54 8.02
N PRO A 79 -12.40 11.34 7.51
CA PRO A 79 -11.37 10.35 7.22
C PRO A 79 -10.48 10.86 6.07
N ASN A 80 -9.22 11.13 6.37
CA ASN A 80 -8.31 11.84 5.47
C ASN A 80 -7.08 11.03 5.06
N CYS A 81 -6.76 9.95 5.73
CA CYS A 81 -5.63 9.09 5.39
C CYS A 81 -5.95 7.62 5.66
N ILE A 82 -5.28 6.74 4.92
CA ILE A 82 -5.47 5.30 5.02
C ILE A 82 -4.17 4.57 4.66
N GLY A 83 -3.89 3.47 5.35
CA GLY A 83 -2.78 2.58 5.04
C GLY A 83 -3.14 1.13 5.27
N MET A 84 -2.52 0.22 4.52
CA MET A 84 -2.79 -1.22 4.58
C MET A 84 -1.63 -1.97 5.21
N ALA A 85 -1.91 -2.71 6.29
CA ALA A 85 -0.94 -3.60 6.90
C ALA A 85 -0.75 -4.91 6.10
N PRO A 86 0.38 -5.61 6.30
CA PRO A 86 0.64 -6.88 5.63
C PRO A 86 -0.42 -7.95 5.87
N ASP A 87 -1.06 -7.95 7.03
CA ASP A 87 -2.14 -8.88 7.36
C ASP A 87 -3.49 -8.53 6.74
N GLY A 88 -3.58 -7.38 6.03
CA GLY A 88 -4.78 -6.87 5.36
C GLY A 88 -5.70 -6.05 6.25
N THR A 89 -5.25 -5.66 7.42
CA THR A 89 -5.92 -4.64 8.22
C THR A 89 -5.68 -3.26 7.58
N ALA A 90 -6.74 -2.54 7.29
CA ALA A 90 -6.65 -1.14 6.88
C ALA A 90 -6.73 -0.24 8.12
N TYR A 91 -5.81 0.71 8.24
CA TYR A 91 -5.85 1.75 9.26
C TYR A 91 -6.30 3.05 8.64
N VAL A 92 -7.31 3.66 9.23
CA VAL A 92 -7.93 4.91 8.74
C VAL A 92 -7.78 5.99 9.80
N GLY A 93 -7.19 7.11 9.41
CA GLY A 93 -7.08 8.28 10.28
C GLY A 93 -8.21 9.26 10.02
N ASP A 94 -8.87 9.69 11.10
CA ASP A 94 -9.92 10.69 11.07
C ASP A 94 -9.50 11.92 11.87
N SER A 95 -9.37 13.06 11.18
CA SER A 95 -8.87 14.31 11.77
C SER A 95 -9.94 15.12 12.52
N ASN A 96 -11.21 14.79 12.38
CA ASN A 96 -12.30 15.48 13.06
C ASN A 96 -12.71 14.79 14.38
N THR A 97 -12.68 13.47 14.41
CA THR A 97 -12.98 12.69 15.61
C THR A 97 -11.75 12.32 16.42
N ASP A 98 -10.54 12.65 15.91
CA ASP A 98 -9.26 12.36 16.56
C ASP A 98 -9.08 10.86 16.86
N ILE A 99 -9.31 10.00 15.87
CA ILE A 99 -9.15 8.56 16.00
C ILE A 99 -8.32 7.97 14.84
N ILE A 100 -7.67 6.86 15.14
CA ILE A 100 -7.23 5.89 14.15
C ILE A 100 -8.11 4.66 14.30
N MET A 101 -8.77 4.26 13.24
CA MET A 101 -9.62 3.09 13.20
C MET A 101 -8.94 1.95 12.45
N SER A 102 -9.02 0.73 12.93
CA SER A 102 -8.65 -0.48 12.19
C SER A 102 -9.89 -1.13 11.58
N LEU A 103 -9.77 -1.53 10.31
CA LEU A 103 -10.83 -2.16 9.52
C LEU A 103 -10.34 -3.48 8.95
N ARG A 104 -11.12 -4.54 9.08
CA ARG A 104 -10.77 -5.84 8.54
C ARG A 104 -12.03 -6.64 8.20
N ASP A 105 -12.21 -7.00 6.94
CA ASP A 105 -13.24 -7.95 6.49
C ASP A 105 -12.90 -9.36 6.99
N VAL A 106 -13.45 -9.75 8.13
CA VAL A 106 -13.15 -11.03 8.79
C VAL A 106 -14.06 -12.14 8.27
N ASN A 107 -15.31 -11.81 7.96
CA ASN A 107 -16.30 -12.79 7.52
C ASN A 107 -16.27 -13.04 6.00
N GLY A 108 -15.58 -12.17 5.22
CA GLY A 108 -15.38 -12.31 3.78
C GLY A 108 -16.59 -11.86 2.96
N ASP A 109 -17.46 -11.02 3.49
CA ASP A 109 -18.63 -10.51 2.75
C ASP A 109 -18.32 -9.27 1.90
N GLY A 110 -17.16 -8.69 2.10
CA GLY A 110 -16.61 -7.64 1.24
C GLY A 110 -16.62 -6.26 1.85
N ASP A 111 -17.01 -6.12 3.11
CA ASP A 111 -16.95 -4.87 3.85
C ASP A 111 -16.40 -5.08 5.28
N ALA A 112 -16.37 -4.04 6.08
CA ALA A 112 -15.93 -4.08 7.47
C ALA A 112 -16.96 -3.41 8.41
N ASN A 113 -18.24 -3.55 8.10
CA ASN A 113 -19.33 -2.96 8.87
C ASN A 113 -19.81 -3.84 10.02
N ASP A 114 -19.49 -5.12 9.99
CA ASP A 114 -19.97 -6.07 10.98
C ASP A 114 -19.24 -5.95 12.34
N ALA A 115 -19.89 -6.44 13.37
CA ALA A 115 -19.31 -6.41 14.71
C ALA A 115 -18.06 -7.31 14.78
N GLY A 116 -16.94 -6.73 15.18
CA GLY A 116 -15.65 -7.41 15.24
C GLY A 116 -14.75 -7.18 14.02
N GLU A 117 -15.17 -6.33 13.09
CA GLU A 117 -14.42 -5.99 11.89
C GLU A 117 -13.87 -4.55 11.89
N HIS A 118 -14.32 -3.72 12.83
CA HIS A 118 -13.88 -2.36 13.02
C HIS A 118 -13.65 -2.04 14.48
N PHE A 119 -12.54 -1.39 14.80
CA PHE A 119 -12.15 -1.02 16.16
C PHE A 119 -11.50 0.36 16.17
N VAL A 120 -11.58 1.06 17.32
CA VAL A 120 -10.72 2.21 17.57
C VAL A 120 -9.34 1.69 17.93
N PHE A 121 -8.39 1.84 17.02
CA PHE A 121 -7.01 1.40 17.23
C PHE A 121 -6.22 2.38 18.10
N PHE A 122 -6.45 3.70 17.90
CA PHE A 122 -5.80 4.73 18.71
C PHE A 122 -6.67 5.97 18.83
N ASN A 123 -6.59 6.68 19.96
CA ASN A 123 -7.30 7.93 20.19
C ASN A 123 -6.62 8.77 21.29
N ASN A 124 -7.22 9.93 21.63
CA ASN A 124 -6.70 10.83 22.64
C ASN A 124 -6.73 10.29 24.09
N ALA A 125 -7.33 9.11 24.34
CA ALA A 125 -7.35 8.46 25.66
C ALA A 125 -6.15 7.49 25.88
N ASN A 126 -5.14 7.54 25.02
CA ASN A 126 -3.97 6.67 25.10
C ASN A 126 -3.10 6.93 26.32
N ALA A 127 -2.37 5.91 26.78
CA ALA A 127 -1.52 5.97 27.96
C ALA A 127 -0.29 6.86 27.80
N ALA A 128 0.16 7.12 26.56
CA ALA A 128 1.30 8.00 26.28
C ALA A 128 0.96 9.50 26.36
N GLY A 129 -0.34 9.85 26.42
CA GLY A 129 -0.81 11.23 26.45
C GLY A 129 -0.60 12.01 25.15
N ILE A 130 -0.50 11.29 24.03
CA ILE A 130 -0.36 11.87 22.69
C ILE A 130 -1.73 12.35 22.22
N SER A 131 -1.77 13.58 21.66
CA SER A 131 -2.99 14.16 21.08
C SER A 131 -2.98 14.02 19.56
N LEU A 132 -4.07 13.56 18.98
CA LEU A 132 -4.29 13.46 17.52
C LEU A 132 -4.78 14.77 16.90
N ALA A 133 -4.78 15.89 17.62
CA ALA A 133 -5.18 17.16 17.04
C ALA A 133 -4.35 17.47 15.79
N ALA A 134 -5.03 17.80 14.69
CA ALA A 134 -4.43 18.06 13.39
C ALA A 134 -3.61 16.88 12.80
N LEU A 135 -4.15 15.67 12.86
CA LEU A 135 -3.65 14.52 12.10
C LEU A 135 -3.61 14.85 10.60
N GLN A 136 -2.44 14.69 9.99
CA GLN A 136 -2.21 15.00 8.58
C GLN A 136 -2.17 13.74 7.72
N SER A 137 -1.36 12.75 8.11
CA SER A 137 -1.11 11.56 7.32
C SER A 137 -0.88 10.34 8.22
N LEU A 138 -1.02 9.18 7.61
CA LEU A 138 -0.77 7.86 8.18
C LEU A 138 -0.01 6.99 7.18
N HIS A 139 1.03 6.33 7.64
CA HIS A 139 1.75 5.32 6.88
C HIS A 139 1.83 4.00 7.65
N VAL A 140 1.63 2.89 6.97
CA VAL A 140 1.80 1.55 7.54
C VAL A 140 2.99 0.87 6.87
N ASP A 141 3.97 0.50 7.67
CA ASP A 141 5.16 -0.16 7.14
C ASP A 141 4.94 -1.67 6.90
N LYS A 142 5.94 -2.31 6.30
CA LYS A 142 5.90 -3.74 6.00
C LYS A 142 5.92 -4.67 7.24
N LEU A 143 6.16 -4.13 8.42
CA LEU A 143 6.06 -4.85 9.70
C LEU A 143 4.68 -4.68 10.35
N GLY A 144 3.80 -3.86 9.76
CA GLY A 144 2.48 -3.55 10.29
C GLY A 144 2.48 -2.42 11.33
N ARG A 145 3.61 -1.73 11.53
CA ARG A 145 3.66 -0.57 12.42
C ARG A 145 3.01 0.63 11.75
N VAL A 146 2.24 1.37 12.50
CA VAL A 146 1.51 2.54 12.01
C VAL A 146 2.29 3.80 12.41
N PHE A 147 2.59 4.66 11.46
CA PHE A 147 3.21 5.95 11.70
C PHE A 147 2.22 7.07 11.39
N LEU A 148 2.17 8.07 12.25
CA LEU A 148 1.26 9.21 12.13
C LEU A 148 2.07 10.50 12.01
N ALA A 149 1.69 11.38 11.09
CA ALA A 149 2.14 12.76 11.05
C ALA A 149 1.12 13.66 11.75
N ILE A 150 1.50 14.33 12.82
CA ILE A 150 0.63 15.20 13.62
C ILE A 150 1.18 16.61 13.62
N ALA A 151 0.45 17.55 13.00
CA ALA A 151 0.79 18.96 12.97
C ALA A 151 -0.07 19.72 13.97
N ASN A 152 0.44 19.94 15.15
CA ASN A 152 -0.28 20.62 16.23
C ASN A 152 -0.12 22.16 16.15
N SER A 153 -0.26 22.69 14.94
CA SER A 153 -0.02 24.10 14.64
C SER A 153 -1.01 25.02 15.37
N GLY A 154 -0.49 25.93 16.16
CA GLY A 154 -1.26 27.02 16.77
C GLY A 154 -1.77 26.80 18.19
N SER A 155 -1.53 25.66 18.81
CA SER A 155 -1.84 25.37 20.20
C SER A 155 -0.58 25.10 21.05
N THR A 156 -0.74 24.63 22.26
CA THR A 156 0.37 24.25 23.16
C THR A 156 0.95 22.86 22.84
N GLY A 157 0.55 22.25 21.73
CA GLY A 157 1.03 20.95 21.29
C GLY A 157 2.35 21.00 20.53
N VAL A 158 2.92 19.85 20.27
CA VAL A 158 4.20 19.66 19.57
C VAL A 158 3.93 18.94 18.26
N ASP A 159 4.53 19.41 17.17
CA ASP A 159 4.50 18.69 15.89
C ASP A 159 5.36 17.44 16.03
N MET A 160 4.84 16.29 15.62
CA MET A 160 5.53 15.02 15.83
C MET A 160 5.16 13.95 14.81
N ILE A 161 6.05 13.00 14.67
CA ILE A 161 5.78 11.70 14.07
C ILE A 161 5.62 10.68 15.20
N VAL A 162 4.51 9.98 15.22
CA VAL A 162 4.20 8.97 16.24
C VAL A 162 4.27 7.60 15.62
N ARG A 163 4.86 6.63 16.31
CA ARG A 163 4.80 5.21 15.96
C ARG A 163 3.83 4.50 16.89
N LEU A 164 2.91 3.75 16.31
CA LEU A 164 1.94 2.91 17.01
C LEU A 164 2.23 1.44 16.71
N GLU A 165 2.14 0.60 17.74
CA GLU A 165 2.35 -0.85 17.63
C GLU A 165 1.53 -1.55 18.73
N ASP A 166 0.59 -2.40 18.34
CA ASP A 166 -0.11 -3.31 19.27
C ASP A 166 0.87 -4.38 19.73
N SER A 167 1.52 -4.14 20.85
CA SER A 167 2.59 -5.02 21.38
C SER A 167 2.06 -6.15 22.25
N ASN A 168 0.85 -6.01 22.78
CA ASN A 168 0.23 -6.98 23.66
C ASN A 168 -0.79 -7.89 22.94
N GLY A 169 -1.22 -7.52 21.72
CA GLY A 169 -2.13 -8.29 20.87
C GLY A 169 -3.60 -8.15 21.27
N ASP A 170 -4.00 -7.04 21.91
CA ASP A 170 -5.38 -6.81 22.31
C ASP A 170 -6.22 -6.06 21.25
N GLY A 171 -5.58 -5.59 20.18
CA GLY A 171 -6.22 -5.00 19.01
C GLY A 171 -6.21 -3.49 18.98
N ASP A 172 -5.51 -2.84 19.92
CA ASP A 172 -5.34 -1.39 19.91
C ASP A 172 -3.89 -0.97 20.25
N ALA A 173 -3.60 0.32 20.26
CA ALA A 173 -2.31 0.88 20.63
C ALA A 173 -2.46 1.92 21.75
N LEU A 174 -3.36 1.66 22.70
CA LEU A 174 -3.70 2.59 23.79
C LEU A 174 -2.87 2.37 25.04
N ASP A 175 -2.22 1.23 25.17
CA ASP A 175 -1.50 0.83 26.37
C ASP A 175 -0.09 1.45 26.51
N PRO A 176 0.49 1.43 27.72
CA PRO A 176 1.81 2.00 27.94
C PRO A 176 2.91 1.32 27.07
N GLY A 177 3.58 2.12 26.25
CA GLY A 177 4.67 1.67 25.38
C GLY A 177 4.27 1.33 23.96
N GLU A 178 2.98 1.35 23.62
CA GLU A 178 2.46 1.07 22.29
C GLU A 178 2.41 2.28 21.37
N ALA A 179 2.33 3.47 21.96
CA ALA A 179 2.48 4.73 21.24
C ALA A 179 3.77 5.43 21.68
N VAL A 180 4.64 5.71 20.72
CA VAL A 180 5.96 6.30 20.93
C VAL A 180 6.09 7.57 20.12
N ASP A 181 6.61 8.67 20.75
CA ASP A 181 7.12 9.83 20.02
C ASP A 181 8.34 9.36 19.19
N TYR A 182 8.07 9.01 17.92
CA TYR A 182 9.11 8.54 17.03
C TYR A 182 10.03 9.66 16.58
N HIS A 183 9.49 10.87 16.40
CA HIS A 183 10.27 12.06 16.12
C HIS A 183 9.51 13.33 16.50
N THR A 184 10.04 14.07 17.46
CA THR A 184 9.61 15.45 17.75
C THR A 184 10.14 16.38 16.67
N VAL A 185 9.26 16.97 15.86
CA VAL A 185 9.66 17.84 14.75
C VAL A 185 10.19 19.16 15.29
N PRO A 186 11.45 19.56 15.02
CA PRO A 186 12.03 20.78 15.55
C PRO A 186 11.30 22.02 15.03
N GLY A 187 11.07 23.00 15.90
CA GLY A 187 10.49 24.30 15.53
C GLY A 187 8.96 24.30 15.49
N GLY A 188 8.30 23.19 15.81
CA GLY A 188 6.88 23.16 16.03
C GLY A 188 6.44 24.18 17.07
N ASN A 189 5.40 24.94 16.75
CA ASN A 189 4.65 25.78 17.66
C ASN A 189 5.39 26.98 18.32
N THR A 190 6.36 27.60 17.69
CA THR A 190 6.98 28.83 18.23
C THR A 190 6.37 30.15 17.74
N GLY A 191 5.19 30.09 17.08
CA GLY A 191 4.39 31.29 16.75
C GLY A 191 4.85 32.13 15.56
N THR A 192 6.00 31.84 14.95
CA THR A 192 6.53 32.60 13.80
C THR A 192 7.05 31.74 12.66
N GLY A 193 6.84 30.41 12.72
CA GLY A 193 7.23 29.46 11.69
C GLY A 193 6.83 28.09 12.19
N SER A 194 5.72 27.59 11.72
CA SER A 194 5.26 26.26 12.07
C SER A 194 5.82 25.25 11.10
N SER A 195 6.43 24.22 11.61
CA SER A 195 6.50 22.93 10.91
C SER A 195 5.09 22.43 10.62
N ILE A 196 4.93 21.71 9.54
CA ILE A 196 3.71 20.98 9.22
C ILE A 196 4.15 19.64 8.64
N PRO A 197 4.38 18.62 9.49
CA PRO A 197 4.59 17.27 8.97
C PRO A 197 3.29 16.82 8.30
N ALA A 198 3.32 16.71 6.99
CA ALA A 198 2.12 16.59 6.18
C ALA A 198 1.94 15.21 5.57
N GLU A 199 3.04 14.55 5.21
CA GLU A 199 2.96 13.24 4.53
C GLU A 199 4.11 12.33 4.97
N LEU A 200 3.87 11.02 4.92
CA LEU A 200 4.79 9.97 5.33
C LEU A 200 4.92 8.87 4.27
N ALA A 201 6.14 8.40 4.04
CA ALA A 201 6.38 7.19 3.27
C ALA A 201 7.63 6.46 3.77
N ALA A 202 7.64 5.13 3.69
CA ALA A 202 8.84 4.35 3.95
C ALA A 202 9.65 4.13 2.66
N GLY A 203 10.96 4.32 2.75
CA GLY A 203 11.88 4.04 1.66
C GLY A 203 12.28 2.56 1.57
N PRO A 204 12.93 2.14 0.46
CA PRO A 204 13.47 0.80 0.32
C PRO A 204 14.60 0.49 1.32
N ASP A 205 15.21 1.52 1.88
CA ASP A 205 16.23 1.45 2.93
C ASP A 205 15.63 1.26 4.34
N LEU A 206 14.31 1.09 4.45
CA LEU A 206 13.53 0.91 5.67
C LEU A 206 13.48 2.15 6.58
N ASN A 207 13.98 3.27 6.13
CA ASN A 207 13.84 4.53 6.82
C ASN A 207 12.49 5.17 6.49
N LEU A 208 11.99 5.96 7.42
CA LEU A 208 10.80 6.75 7.21
C LEU A 208 11.19 8.11 6.63
N TYR A 209 10.41 8.57 5.69
CA TYR A 209 10.52 9.92 5.14
C TYR A 209 9.25 10.69 5.45
N TYR A 210 9.42 11.98 5.83
CA TYR A 210 8.27 12.85 6.01
C TYR A 210 8.43 14.15 5.25
N ALA A 211 7.34 14.64 4.71
CA ALA A 211 7.27 15.95 4.09
C ALA A 211 6.92 17.00 5.14
N ASP A 212 7.71 18.08 5.21
CA ASP A 212 7.44 19.25 6.04
C ASP A 212 7.00 20.41 5.16
N ASN A 213 5.73 20.79 5.28
CA ASN A 213 5.13 21.93 4.56
C ASN A 213 5.35 23.27 5.29
N GLY A 214 6.26 23.33 6.27
CA GLY A 214 6.51 24.48 7.12
C GLY A 214 6.55 25.81 6.36
N ILE A 215 5.83 26.79 6.91
CA ILE A 215 5.70 28.12 6.34
C ILE A 215 6.38 29.12 7.31
N ASN A 216 7.39 29.85 6.85
CA ASN A 216 7.99 30.97 7.60
C ASN A 216 8.74 30.62 8.90
N GLY A 217 9.67 29.68 8.87
CA GLY A 217 10.46 29.35 10.05
C GLY A 217 11.91 28.99 9.75
N PRO A 218 12.68 28.61 10.77
CA PRO A 218 14.04 28.12 10.58
C PRO A 218 14.11 26.74 9.92
N ILE A 219 12.94 26.13 9.63
CA ILE A 219 12.84 24.83 8.99
C ILE A 219 12.68 25.03 7.49
N THR A 220 13.50 24.37 6.73
CA THR A 220 13.38 24.31 5.28
C THR A 220 12.20 23.44 4.91
N LYS A 221 11.29 23.93 4.08
CA LYS A 221 10.25 23.10 3.46
C LYS A 221 10.93 22.00 2.67
N GLY A 222 10.64 20.75 2.98
CA GLY A 222 11.35 19.65 2.36
C GLY A 222 10.90 18.28 2.82
N ILE A 223 11.51 17.27 2.23
CA ILE A 223 11.39 15.89 2.66
C ILE A 223 12.60 15.58 3.54
N TYR A 224 12.31 15.09 4.72
CA TYR A 224 13.31 14.70 5.71
C TYR A 224 13.31 13.18 5.86
N LYS A 225 14.51 12.63 5.92
CA LYS A 225 14.76 11.22 6.24
C LYS A 225 14.93 11.07 7.74
N LEU A 226 14.25 10.08 8.30
CA LEU A 226 14.37 9.62 9.68
C LEU A 226 15.03 8.24 9.71
N ALA A 227 16.17 8.14 10.36
CA ALA A 227 16.95 6.91 10.46
C ALA A 227 17.34 6.68 11.92
N ASP A 228 16.75 5.68 12.56
CA ASP A 228 17.12 5.22 13.90
C ASP A 228 18.51 4.57 13.86
N ASN A 229 19.54 5.37 14.06
CA ASN A 229 20.94 4.97 13.91
C ASN A 229 21.49 4.21 15.12
N ASN A 230 20.90 4.42 16.29
CA ASN A 230 21.31 3.81 17.53
C ASN A 230 20.43 2.62 17.94
N PHE A 231 19.32 2.39 17.22
CA PHE A 231 18.35 1.30 17.43
C PHE A 231 17.66 1.37 18.80
N ASP A 232 17.36 2.57 19.28
CA ASP A 232 16.61 2.76 20.53
C ASP A 232 15.09 2.85 20.30
N GLY A 233 14.68 2.90 19.03
CA GLY A 233 13.29 2.81 18.60
C GLY A 233 12.62 4.13 18.29
N ASP A 234 13.38 5.23 18.28
CA ASP A 234 12.91 6.53 17.82
C ASP A 234 13.97 7.23 16.92
N CYS A 235 13.72 8.47 16.52
CA CYS A 235 14.62 9.28 15.69
C CYS A 235 14.77 10.69 16.29
N ASN A 236 14.89 10.80 17.62
CA ASN A 236 15.04 12.05 18.33
C ASN A 236 16.48 12.45 18.57
N ASP A 237 17.44 11.57 18.32
CA ASP A 237 18.84 11.82 18.55
C ASP A 237 19.52 12.63 17.42
N ALA A 238 20.64 13.21 17.76
CA ALA A 238 21.39 14.07 16.83
C ALA A 238 21.92 13.25 15.63
N GLY A 239 21.52 13.64 14.42
CA GLY A 239 21.93 13.00 13.17
C GLY A 239 20.96 11.92 12.65
N GLU A 240 19.87 11.68 13.34
CA GLU A 240 18.84 10.73 12.90
C GLU A 240 17.79 11.37 11.99
N ARG A 241 17.69 12.70 12.01
CA ARG A 241 16.92 13.49 11.05
C ARG A 241 17.85 14.23 10.11
N THR A 242 17.67 14.02 8.80
CA THR A 242 18.43 14.73 7.76
C THR A 242 17.49 15.29 6.69
N LEU A 243 17.80 16.51 6.18
CA LEU A 243 17.11 17.04 5.00
C LEU A 243 17.55 16.20 3.79
N PHE A 244 16.61 15.52 3.16
CA PHE A 244 16.87 14.67 2.01
C PHE A 244 16.57 15.37 0.68
N TRP A 245 15.47 16.13 0.64
CA TRP A 245 15.07 16.89 -0.54
C TRP A 245 14.53 18.27 -0.14
N ASP A 246 15.21 19.33 -0.56
CA ASP A 246 14.77 20.72 -0.35
C ASP A 246 13.71 21.09 -1.38
N LEU A 247 12.43 21.09 -0.99
CA LEU A 247 11.33 21.44 -1.86
C LEU A 247 11.22 22.94 -2.15
N SER A 248 11.89 23.80 -1.39
CA SER A 248 11.85 25.24 -1.58
C SER A 248 12.52 25.71 -2.87
N VAL A 249 13.39 24.88 -3.46
CA VAL A 249 14.08 25.15 -4.73
C VAL A 249 13.25 24.76 -5.96
N LEU A 250 12.16 24.04 -5.78
CA LEU A 250 11.22 23.72 -6.86
C LEU A 250 10.38 24.96 -7.16
N GLY A 251 10.56 25.56 -8.32
CA GLY A 251 10.10 26.89 -8.71
C GLY A 251 8.60 27.17 -8.76
N SER A 252 7.79 26.54 -7.96
CA SER A 252 6.38 26.89 -7.77
C SER A 252 6.28 28.12 -6.83
N ALA A 253 5.44 29.08 -7.22
CA ALA A 253 5.28 30.42 -6.64
C ALA A 253 5.16 30.43 -5.11
N PRO A 254 5.43 31.48 -4.45
CA PRO A 254 6.59 32.06 -3.76
C PRO A 254 7.08 31.26 -2.53
N SER A 255 6.61 30.04 -2.29
CA SER A 255 6.93 29.22 -1.11
C SER A 255 7.28 27.74 -1.38
N GLY A 256 7.44 27.32 -2.63
CA GLY A 256 7.64 25.89 -3.00
C GLY A 256 6.35 25.06 -2.93
N PRO A 257 6.39 23.80 -3.38
CA PRO A 257 5.23 22.90 -3.36
C PRO A 257 4.73 22.64 -1.94
N PHE A 258 3.40 22.38 -1.83
CA PHE A 258 2.79 21.80 -0.63
C PHE A 258 2.59 20.31 -0.88
N CYS A 259 3.36 19.46 -0.21
CA CYS A 259 3.24 18.03 -0.31
C CYS A 259 2.08 17.53 0.56
N TYR A 260 1.08 16.90 -0.08
CA TYR A 260 -0.02 16.21 0.59
C TYR A 260 -0.13 14.74 0.20
N GLY A 261 0.64 14.30 -0.78
CA GLY A 261 0.78 12.90 -1.14
C GLY A 261 2.22 12.59 -1.51
N MET A 262 2.76 11.51 -1.02
CA MET A 262 4.12 11.06 -1.29
C MET A 262 4.19 9.54 -1.38
N ALA A 263 4.83 9.05 -2.43
CA ALA A 263 5.10 7.63 -2.61
C ALA A 263 6.57 7.39 -2.96
N ILE A 264 7.14 6.28 -2.51
CA ILE A 264 8.54 5.92 -2.77
C ILE A 264 8.57 4.50 -3.34
N THR A 265 9.17 4.34 -4.52
CA THR A 265 9.31 3.03 -5.17
C THR A 265 10.42 2.18 -4.54
N ALA A 266 10.46 0.91 -4.89
CA ALA A 266 11.49 -0.03 -4.44
C ALA A 266 12.91 0.33 -4.95
N ASP A 267 13.03 1.11 -6.04
CA ASP A 267 14.30 1.62 -6.55
C ASP A 267 14.69 3.00 -5.96
N GLY A 268 13.92 3.50 -4.98
CA GLY A 268 14.19 4.75 -4.27
C GLY A 268 13.74 6.01 -5.00
N ARG A 269 12.87 5.91 -6.00
CA ARG A 269 12.28 7.06 -6.67
C ARG A 269 11.11 7.61 -5.87
N PHE A 270 11.11 8.91 -5.67
CA PHE A 270 10.05 9.66 -5.01
C PHE A 270 9.06 10.20 -6.02
N TYR A 271 7.79 10.18 -5.64
CA TYR A 271 6.69 10.92 -6.27
C TYR A 271 6.03 11.79 -5.22
N VAL A 272 5.88 13.09 -5.53
CA VAL A 272 5.40 14.09 -4.60
C VAL A 272 4.31 14.92 -5.24
N CYS A 273 3.12 14.88 -4.67
CA CYS A 273 2.00 15.72 -5.10
C CYS A 273 2.19 17.15 -4.60
N ASP A 274 2.27 18.10 -5.51
CA ASP A 274 2.22 19.53 -5.19
C ASP A 274 0.77 20.02 -5.20
N HIS A 275 0.24 20.30 -4.03
CA HIS A 275 -1.11 20.86 -3.85
C HIS A 275 -1.14 22.41 -4.01
N SER A 276 -0.15 22.98 -4.64
CA SER A 276 -0.13 24.42 -4.94
C SER A 276 -0.83 24.72 -6.28
N SER A 277 -0.84 25.99 -6.69
CA SER A 277 -1.54 26.45 -7.88
C SER A 277 -1.07 25.87 -9.23
N ASN A 278 -0.01 25.08 -9.25
CA ASN A 278 0.52 24.47 -10.50
C ASN A 278 0.27 22.98 -10.62
N GLU A 279 -0.17 22.32 -9.56
CA GLU A 279 -0.58 20.91 -9.51
C GLU A 279 0.30 19.98 -10.32
N THR A 280 1.51 19.80 -9.81
CA THR A 280 2.55 19.04 -10.43
C THR A 280 2.84 17.80 -9.59
N LEU A 281 2.85 16.64 -10.19
CA LEU A 281 3.46 15.45 -9.59
C LEU A 281 4.94 15.47 -9.94
N TRP A 282 5.75 15.78 -8.94
CA TRP A 282 7.18 15.77 -9.05
C TRP A 282 7.72 14.35 -8.90
N THR A 283 8.79 14.04 -9.63
CA THR A 283 9.57 12.82 -9.44
C THR A 283 11.02 13.16 -9.16
N ALA A 284 11.66 12.39 -8.28
CA ALA A 284 13.06 12.57 -7.96
C ALA A 284 13.70 11.25 -7.50
N ARG A 285 15.00 11.10 -7.72
CA ARG A 285 15.78 9.98 -7.20
C ARG A 285 17.23 10.41 -6.98
N ASP A 286 17.82 10.02 -5.85
CA ASP A 286 19.24 10.19 -5.58
C ASP A 286 20.06 9.27 -6.51
N ASP A 287 20.36 9.77 -7.71
CA ASP A 287 21.06 9.01 -8.75
C ASP A 287 22.59 9.04 -8.56
N ASN A 288 23.10 10.04 -7.84
CA ASN A 288 24.52 10.19 -7.55
C ASN A 288 24.94 9.46 -6.25
N GLY A 289 23.97 9.07 -5.40
CA GLY A 289 24.20 8.34 -4.15
C GLY A 289 24.82 9.17 -3.04
N ASP A 290 24.63 10.50 -3.05
CA ASP A 290 25.21 11.40 -2.03
C ASP A 290 24.33 11.55 -0.77
N GLY A 291 23.12 10.98 -0.80
CA GLY A 291 22.17 10.99 0.31
C GLY A 291 21.26 12.21 0.35
N SER A 292 21.16 12.93 -0.76
CA SER A 292 20.25 14.06 -0.94
C SER A 292 19.73 14.13 -2.38
N ILE A 293 18.64 14.87 -2.60
CA ILE A 293 18.12 15.18 -3.92
C ILE A 293 18.53 16.57 -4.32
N ASP A 294 19.25 16.72 -5.42
CA ASP A 294 19.59 18.02 -6.02
C ASP A 294 18.68 18.33 -7.23
N SER A 295 18.79 19.55 -7.76
CA SER A 295 17.93 20.01 -8.87
C SER A 295 18.14 19.27 -10.20
N SER A 296 19.23 18.53 -10.37
CA SER A 296 19.50 17.73 -11.59
C SER A 296 18.84 16.35 -11.53
N GLU A 297 18.37 15.96 -10.37
CA GLU A 297 17.74 14.67 -10.06
C GLU A 297 16.21 14.75 -9.99
N VAL A 298 15.65 15.93 -10.27
CA VAL A 298 14.22 16.22 -10.19
C VAL A 298 13.62 16.37 -11.58
N GLY A 299 12.46 15.76 -11.79
CA GLY A 299 11.65 15.90 -12.99
C GLY A 299 10.17 16.16 -12.67
N ILE A 300 9.42 16.55 -13.68
CA ILE A 300 7.96 16.55 -13.65
C ILE A 300 7.51 15.19 -14.16
N TYR A 301 6.73 14.47 -13.36
CA TYR A 301 6.16 13.21 -13.79
C TYR A 301 4.80 13.39 -14.45
N TYR A 302 3.95 14.28 -13.88
CA TYR A 302 2.65 14.60 -14.45
C TYR A 302 2.21 16.01 -14.05
N GLN A 303 1.45 16.67 -14.91
CA GLN A 303 0.94 18.03 -14.64
C GLN A 303 -0.34 18.30 -15.41
N THR A 304 -1.36 18.85 -14.74
CA THR A 304 -2.64 19.25 -15.39
C THR A 304 -2.90 20.74 -15.32
N GLY A 305 -2.43 21.44 -14.31
CA GLY A 305 -2.64 22.89 -14.10
C GLY A 305 -4.04 23.29 -13.62
N ALA A 306 -4.87 22.34 -13.17
CA ALA A 306 -6.26 22.64 -12.82
C ALA A 306 -6.89 21.75 -11.73
N SER A 307 -6.11 20.90 -11.03
CA SER A 307 -6.64 19.92 -10.09
C SER A 307 -6.02 20.07 -8.70
N THR A 308 -6.67 19.56 -7.68
CA THR A 308 -6.16 19.50 -6.32
C THR A 308 -5.87 18.05 -5.97
N TRP A 309 -4.60 17.69 -5.77
CA TRP A 309 -4.21 16.32 -5.49
C TRP A 309 -3.91 16.12 -4.02
N TRP A 310 -4.54 15.09 -3.45
CA TRP A 310 -4.42 14.79 -2.03
C TRP A 310 -3.49 13.64 -1.74
N ASP A 311 -3.47 12.65 -2.62
CA ASP A 311 -2.68 11.45 -2.38
C ASP A 311 -2.16 10.85 -3.68
N VAL A 312 -1.05 10.13 -3.58
CA VAL A 312 -0.48 9.31 -4.64
C VAL A 312 -0.06 7.96 -4.07
N VAL A 313 -0.54 6.88 -4.67
CA VAL A 313 -0.19 5.53 -4.26
C VAL A 313 0.35 4.71 -5.42
N ILE A 314 1.33 3.85 -5.14
CA ILE A 314 1.98 3.00 -6.13
C ILE A 314 1.22 1.68 -6.21
N ARG A 315 0.87 1.27 -7.43
CA ARG A 315 0.34 -0.05 -7.73
C ARG A 315 1.49 -1.06 -7.88
N GLU A 316 1.22 -2.36 -7.70
CA GLU A 316 2.23 -3.43 -7.80
C GLU A 316 3.03 -3.44 -9.11
N ASP A 317 2.44 -2.99 -10.21
CA ASP A 317 3.07 -2.91 -11.53
C ASP A 317 3.87 -1.64 -11.77
N GLY A 318 3.94 -0.76 -10.77
CA GLY A 318 4.66 0.51 -10.83
C GLY A 318 3.83 1.69 -11.33
N ALA A 319 2.59 1.48 -11.77
CA ALA A 319 1.70 2.58 -12.08
C ALA A 319 1.32 3.36 -10.81
N LEU A 320 1.05 4.64 -10.95
CA LEU A 320 0.63 5.51 -9.86
C LEU A 320 -0.87 5.75 -9.93
N LEU A 321 -1.53 5.84 -8.79
CA LEU A 321 -2.89 6.34 -8.67
C LEU A 321 -2.86 7.69 -7.98
N LEU A 322 -3.53 8.68 -8.55
CA LEU A 322 -3.76 10.00 -7.96
C LEU A 322 -5.19 10.13 -7.44
N CYS A 323 -5.34 10.69 -6.24
CA CYS A 323 -6.60 11.14 -5.68
C CYS A 323 -6.79 12.62 -5.99
N GLU A 324 -7.75 12.95 -6.85
CA GLU A 324 -8.06 14.33 -7.26
C GLU A 324 -9.36 14.83 -6.63
N ASP A 325 -9.26 15.92 -5.86
CA ASP A 325 -10.41 16.68 -5.33
C ASP A 325 -10.67 17.90 -6.22
N GLN A 326 -11.58 17.75 -7.12
CA GLN A 326 -12.09 18.83 -7.97
C GLN A 326 -13.57 18.55 -8.30
N THR A 327 -14.21 19.38 -9.08
CA THR A 327 -15.60 19.11 -9.48
C THR A 327 -15.65 18.73 -10.97
N PRO A 328 -15.91 17.44 -11.29
CA PRO A 328 -16.09 16.26 -10.43
C PRO A 328 -14.78 15.70 -9.85
N ASP A 329 -14.87 15.06 -8.68
CA ASP A 329 -13.75 14.34 -8.08
C ASP A 329 -13.36 13.11 -8.90
N ARG A 330 -12.06 12.74 -8.91
CA ARG A 330 -11.55 11.69 -9.79
C ARG A 330 -10.46 10.83 -9.12
N LEU A 331 -10.31 9.63 -9.68
CA LEU A 331 -9.11 8.81 -9.52
C LEU A 331 -8.45 8.67 -10.90
N VAL A 332 -7.16 8.93 -10.97
CA VAL A 332 -6.38 8.89 -12.22
C VAL A 332 -5.20 7.95 -12.07
N VAL A 333 -5.08 7.00 -12.98
CA VAL A 333 -3.91 6.10 -13.07
C VAL A 333 -2.92 6.67 -14.07
N LEU A 334 -1.67 6.75 -13.64
CA LEU A 334 -0.54 7.22 -14.45
C LEU A 334 0.39 6.05 -14.73
N THR A 335 0.75 5.85 -15.99
CA THR A 335 1.67 4.80 -16.43
C THR A 335 2.61 5.34 -17.47
N ASP A 336 3.90 5.31 -17.24
CA ASP A 336 4.93 5.63 -18.23
C ASP A 336 5.00 4.48 -19.25
N LEU A 337 4.26 4.62 -20.36
CA LEU A 337 4.14 3.56 -21.37
C LEU A 337 5.34 3.49 -22.31
N ASN A 338 5.98 4.63 -22.57
CA ASN A 338 7.09 4.75 -23.51
C ASN A 338 8.46 4.68 -22.82
N GLN A 339 8.48 4.69 -21.46
CA GLN A 339 9.67 4.63 -20.60
C GLN A 339 10.60 5.83 -20.77
N ASP A 340 10.04 7.02 -20.97
CA ASP A 340 10.81 8.27 -21.04
C ASP A 340 10.95 8.97 -19.66
N GLY A 341 10.28 8.46 -18.63
CA GLY A 341 10.42 8.88 -17.23
C GLY A 341 9.30 9.80 -16.73
N ASP A 342 8.25 9.99 -17.55
CA ASP A 342 7.08 10.76 -17.14
C ASP A 342 5.74 10.12 -17.60
N ALA A 343 4.64 10.75 -17.36
CA ALA A 343 3.30 10.34 -17.79
C ALA A 343 2.56 11.52 -18.46
N LEU A 344 3.28 12.26 -19.30
CA LEU A 344 2.76 13.44 -19.98
C LEU A 344 2.22 13.12 -21.38
N ASP A 345 2.53 11.95 -21.91
CA ASP A 345 2.12 11.55 -23.24
C ASP A 345 0.68 11.05 -23.31
N ALA A 346 0.13 11.06 -24.52
CA ALA A 346 -1.25 10.68 -24.73
C ALA A 346 -1.51 9.20 -24.41
N GLY A 347 -2.39 8.94 -23.45
CA GLY A 347 -2.78 7.59 -23.01
C GLY A 347 -2.04 7.11 -21.76
N GLU A 348 -1.11 7.89 -21.22
CA GLU A 348 -0.36 7.56 -20.00
C GLU A 348 -1.10 7.98 -18.72
N ALA A 349 -1.97 8.97 -18.82
CA ALA A 349 -2.89 9.35 -17.76
C ALA A 349 -4.31 8.87 -18.12
N VAL A 350 -4.85 7.96 -17.33
CA VAL A 350 -6.17 7.36 -17.54
C VAL A 350 -7.05 7.61 -16.33
N GLU A 351 -8.18 8.26 -16.54
CA GLU A 351 -9.21 8.41 -15.52
C GLU A 351 -9.90 7.07 -15.30
N VAL A 352 -9.79 6.54 -14.09
CA VAL A 352 -10.38 5.24 -13.71
C VAL A 352 -11.63 5.37 -12.84
N TYR A 353 -11.90 6.57 -12.34
CA TYR A 353 -13.13 6.90 -11.64
C TYR A 353 -13.46 8.38 -11.80
N ARG A 354 -14.73 8.68 -11.98
CA ARG A 354 -15.26 10.06 -11.99
C ARG A 354 -16.56 10.12 -11.22
N ASP A 355 -16.63 11.02 -10.26
CA ASP A 355 -17.87 11.31 -9.57
C ASP A 355 -18.83 12.14 -10.45
N THR A 356 -19.54 11.47 -11.35
CA THR A 356 -20.54 12.10 -12.22
C THR A 356 -21.97 11.85 -11.79
N VAL A 357 -22.20 10.95 -10.83
CA VAL A 357 -23.54 10.44 -10.56
C VAL A 357 -23.78 10.35 -9.06
N ALA A 358 -24.67 11.21 -8.58
CA ALA A 358 -25.22 11.14 -7.21
C ALA A 358 -25.87 9.78 -6.82
N ALA A 359 -25.85 8.78 -7.69
CA ALA A 359 -26.46 7.47 -7.48
C ALA A 359 -25.48 6.39 -6.95
N ASN A 360 -24.17 6.60 -7.06
CA ASN A 360 -23.17 5.62 -6.59
C ASN A 360 -22.43 6.05 -5.31
N GLY A 361 -22.93 7.11 -4.63
CA GLY A 361 -22.19 7.75 -3.56
C GLY A 361 -21.07 8.61 -4.14
N SER A 362 -21.17 9.90 -4.02
CA SER A 362 -20.13 10.84 -4.43
C SER A 362 -18.90 10.59 -3.55
N VAL A 363 -17.81 10.12 -4.12
CA VAL A 363 -16.56 9.89 -3.39
C VAL A 363 -15.64 11.09 -3.56
N ARG A 364 -15.32 11.76 -2.46
CA ARG A 364 -14.31 12.81 -2.42
C ARG A 364 -13.00 12.22 -1.89
N PRO A 365 -12.12 11.74 -2.77
CA PRO A 365 -10.96 10.95 -2.39
C PRO A 365 -9.93 11.82 -1.65
N ARG A 366 -9.54 11.39 -0.46
CA ARG A 366 -8.51 12.04 0.35
C ARG A 366 -7.28 11.19 0.51
N GLY A 367 -7.43 9.93 0.83
CA GLY A 367 -6.39 8.95 0.93
C GLY A 367 -6.82 7.67 0.24
N ALA A 368 -5.86 6.93 -0.29
CA ALA A 368 -6.10 5.66 -0.96
C ALA A 368 -5.06 4.61 -0.55
N THR A 369 -5.44 3.35 -0.64
CA THR A 369 -4.51 2.23 -0.48
C THR A 369 -4.99 1.03 -1.28
N TRP A 370 -4.07 0.37 -1.98
CA TRP A 370 -4.39 -0.88 -2.65
C TRP A 370 -4.58 -1.99 -1.64
N MET A 371 -5.65 -2.75 -1.77
CA MET A 371 -5.78 -4.00 -1.01
C MET A 371 -4.68 -4.96 -1.47
N ARG A 372 -4.05 -5.62 -0.50
CA ARG A 372 -2.96 -6.54 -0.83
C ARG A 372 -3.49 -7.73 -1.61
N GLY A 373 -2.82 -8.01 -2.73
CA GLY A 373 -3.01 -9.23 -3.49
C GLY A 373 -2.49 -10.47 -2.74
N PRO A 374 -2.74 -11.67 -3.28
CA PRO A 374 -2.16 -12.87 -2.70
C PRO A 374 -0.64 -12.86 -2.90
N GLU A 375 0.10 -13.11 -1.84
CA GLU A 375 1.55 -13.22 -1.83
C GLU A 375 1.97 -14.64 -1.50
N LEU A 376 3.11 -15.07 -2.04
CA LEU A 376 3.74 -16.32 -1.70
C LEU A 376 5.19 -16.08 -1.33
N GLU A 377 5.63 -16.65 -0.24
CA GLU A 377 7.02 -16.64 0.18
C GLU A 377 7.50 -18.03 0.63
N ALA A 378 8.80 -18.27 0.55
CA ALA A 378 9.43 -19.43 1.12
C ALA A 378 10.15 -19.03 2.42
N SER A 379 9.85 -19.70 3.52
CA SER A 379 10.44 -19.41 4.82
C SER A 379 11.02 -20.66 5.48
N PRO A 380 12.34 -20.76 5.57
CA PRO A 380 13.38 -19.88 5.02
C PRO A 380 13.51 -20.01 3.48
N ALA A 381 13.97 -18.95 2.83
CA ALA A 381 14.18 -18.91 1.38
C ALA A 381 15.37 -19.80 0.91
N SER A 382 16.19 -20.28 1.82
CA SER A 382 17.28 -21.24 1.56
C SER A 382 17.31 -22.29 2.68
N ALA A 383 17.39 -23.54 2.32
CA ALA A 383 17.40 -24.63 3.28
C ALA A 383 18.31 -25.80 2.83
N PRO A 384 19.09 -26.41 3.75
CA PRO A 384 19.89 -27.59 3.45
C PRO A 384 19.02 -28.82 3.17
N THR A 385 19.59 -29.80 2.47
CA THR A 385 18.98 -31.12 2.31
C THR A 385 18.75 -31.78 3.68
N GLY A 386 17.63 -32.48 3.83
CA GLY A 386 17.25 -33.11 5.10
C GLY A 386 16.60 -32.18 6.12
N THR A 387 16.39 -30.93 5.77
CA THR A 387 15.65 -29.98 6.60
C THR A 387 14.23 -29.73 6.06
N ALA A 388 13.50 -28.84 6.68
CA ALA A 388 12.18 -28.43 6.22
C ALA A 388 12.17 -26.92 5.95
N THR A 389 11.35 -26.51 5.03
CA THR A 389 10.94 -25.13 4.79
C THR A 389 9.42 -25.08 4.70
N SER A 390 8.85 -23.91 4.63
CA SER A 390 7.42 -23.71 4.38
C SER A 390 7.21 -22.74 3.26
N PHE A 391 6.22 -22.99 2.41
CA PHE A 391 5.65 -21.96 1.56
C PHE A 391 4.45 -21.35 2.29
N VAL A 392 4.51 -20.05 2.49
CA VAL A 392 3.48 -19.26 3.16
C VAL A 392 2.77 -18.43 2.10
N ALA A 393 1.51 -18.75 1.87
CA ALA A 393 0.65 -17.99 0.96
C ALA A 393 -0.26 -17.08 1.79
N THR A 394 -0.20 -15.78 1.53
CA THR A 394 -1.18 -14.80 2.02
C THR A 394 -2.24 -14.61 0.93
N THR A 395 -3.50 -14.57 1.30
CA THR A 395 -4.62 -14.45 0.36
C THR A 395 -5.33 -13.11 0.50
N THR A 396 -6.18 -12.78 -0.45
CA THR A 396 -7.00 -11.56 -0.39
C THR A 396 -8.10 -11.64 0.67
N ARG A 397 -8.53 -12.87 1.01
CA ARG A 397 -9.63 -13.12 1.95
C ARG A 397 -9.36 -14.31 2.84
N ALA A 398 -9.85 -14.26 4.08
CA ALA A 398 -9.94 -15.43 4.93
C ALA A 398 -10.87 -16.49 4.29
N GLY A 399 -10.48 -17.74 4.39
CA GLY A 399 -11.26 -18.84 3.84
C GLY A 399 -11.08 -19.12 2.34
N ASP A 400 -10.21 -18.38 1.64
CA ASP A 400 -9.89 -18.66 0.24
C ASP A 400 -9.25 -20.04 0.09
N LEU A 401 -9.66 -20.77 -0.96
CA LEU A 401 -8.96 -21.98 -1.37
C LEU A 401 -7.62 -21.59 -2.01
N VAL A 402 -6.55 -22.18 -1.54
CA VAL A 402 -5.19 -21.94 -2.03
C VAL A 402 -4.61 -23.22 -2.58
N ALA A 403 -3.99 -23.14 -3.77
CA ALA A 403 -3.18 -24.19 -4.34
C ALA A 403 -1.78 -23.67 -4.63
N ILE A 404 -0.74 -24.33 -4.11
CA ILE A 404 0.65 -23.95 -4.35
C ILE A 404 1.28 -24.92 -5.33
N PHE A 405 1.92 -24.36 -6.35
CA PHE A 405 2.59 -25.10 -7.42
C PHE A 405 4.10 -24.87 -7.34
N LEU A 406 4.86 -25.92 -7.56
CA LEU A 406 6.32 -25.91 -7.57
C LEU A 406 6.83 -26.18 -8.99
N SER A 407 7.88 -25.47 -9.39
CA SER A 407 8.55 -25.56 -10.67
C SER A 407 10.07 -25.64 -10.47
N THR A 408 10.78 -26.12 -11.47
CA THR A 408 12.26 -26.14 -11.46
C THR A 408 12.90 -24.78 -11.79
N GLY A 409 12.12 -23.73 -12.02
CA GLY A 409 12.63 -22.38 -12.25
C GLY A 409 11.51 -21.38 -12.54
N LEU A 410 11.90 -20.11 -12.60
CA LEU A 410 11.07 -19.04 -13.12
C LEU A 410 11.09 -19.07 -14.65
N ALA A 411 10.00 -18.67 -15.27
CA ALA A 411 9.88 -18.46 -16.71
C ALA A 411 9.60 -16.97 -16.99
N PRO A 412 9.80 -16.51 -18.23
CA PRO A 412 9.30 -15.20 -18.61
C PRO A 412 7.80 -15.08 -18.27
N PRO A 413 7.37 -13.97 -17.66
CA PRO A 413 5.98 -13.79 -17.23
C PRO A 413 4.99 -13.98 -18.38
N VAL A 414 3.95 -14.76 -18.13
CA VAL A 414 2.85 -14.98 -19.07
C VAL A 414 1.56 -14.51 -18.41
N SER A 415 0.95 -13.50 -18.99
CA SER A 415 -0.33 -12.99 -18.48
C SER A 415 -1.45 -14.00 -18.69
N LEU A 416 -2.18 -14.29 -17.62
CA LEU A 416 -3.41 -15.10 -17.63
C LEU A 416 -4.57 -14.24 -17.12
N ALA A 417 -5.14 -13.43 -17.97
CA ALA A 417 -6.34 -12.67 -17.61
C ALA A 417 -7.50 -13.60 -17.26
N PRO A 418 -8.26 -13.32 -16.22
CA PRO A 418 -8.16 -12.22 -15.25
C PRO A 418 -7.33 -12.56 -13.99
N TYR A 419 -6.59 -13.64 -13.98
CA TYR A 419 -6.03 -14.25 -12.76
C TYR A 419 -4.66 -13.71 -12.35
N GLY A 420 -4.01 -12.94 -13.21
CA GLY A 420 -2.67 -12.40 -12.99
C GLY A 420 -1.62 -13.02 -13.91
N THR A 421 -0.37 -13.01 -13.48
CA THR A 421 0.78 -13.46 -14.27
C THR A 421 1.31 -14.79 -13.77
N VAL A 422 1.64 -15.69 -14.69
CA VAL A 422 2.35 -16.94 -14.38
C VAL A 422 3.84 -16.69 -14.53
N ASP A 423 4.58 -16.79 -13.41
CA ASP A 423 6.01 -16.52 -13.32
C ASP A 423 6.86 -17.79 -13.25
N VAL A 424 6.23 -18.96 -13.15
CA VAL A 424 6.90 -20.24 -13.03
C VAL A 424 6.90 -21.02 -14.35
N ASP A 425 7.93 -21.86 -14.57
CA ASP A 425 8.00 -22.69 -15.76
C ASP A 425 6.89 -23.74 -15.76
N VAL A 426 5.85 -23.50 -16.56
CA VAL A 426 4.68 -24.36 -16.68
C VAL A 426 5.03 -25.78 -17.16
N ALA A 427 6.12 -25.94 -17.92
CA ALA A 427 6.53 -27.25 -18.43
C ALA A 427 7.03 -28.19 -17.33
N SER A 428 7.56 -27.64 -16.22
CA SER A 428 8.04 -28.40 -15.07
C SER A 428 7.12 -28.34 -13.84
N LEU A 429 5.94 -27.74 -13.99
CA LEU A 429 5.01 -27.49 -12.89
C LEU A 429 4.49 -28.77 -12.22
N SER A 430 4.48 -28.78 -10.90
CA SER A 430 3.86 -29.82 -10.08
C SER A 430 3.14 -29.21 -8.89
N ALA A 431 1.99 -29.76 -8.52
CA ALA A 431 1.27 -29.32 -7.33
C ALA A 431 2.07 -29.71 -6.06
N LEU A 432 2.33 -28.74 -5.21
CA LEU A 432 2.91 -28.96 -3.89
C LEU A 432 1.82 -29.35 -2.88
N GLY A 433 0.72 -28.63 -2.87
CA GLY A 433 -0.41 -28.87 -1.99
C GLY A 433 -1.53 -27.84 -2.16
N PHE A 434 -2.58 -28.04 -1.40
CA PHE A 434 -3.70 -27.11 -1.34
C PHE A 434 -4.28 -27.08 0.08
N GLY A 435 -4.99 -26.02 0.41
CA GLY A 435 -5.67 -25.84 1.68
C GLY A 435 -6.59 -24.63 1.63
N VAL A 436 -7.09 -24.24 2.79
CA VAL A 436 -7.93 -23.05 2.96
C VAL A 436 -7.16 -22.08 3.86
N SER A 437 -7.10 -20.81 3.49
CA SER A 437 -6.47 -19.78 4.32
C SER A 437 -7.23 -19.61 5.64
N ASN A 438 -6.49 -19.32 6.70
CA ASN A 438 -7.05 -19.08 8.03
C ASN A 438 -7.69 -17.67 8.14
N VAL A 439 -8.11 -17.30 9.34
CA VAL A 439 -8.67 -15.98 9.64
C VAL A 439 -7.67 -14.84 9.40
N ASP A 440 -6.37 -15.13 9.45
CA ASP A 440 -5.29 -14.19 9.11
C ASP A 440 -4.96 -14.19 7.63
N ARG A 441 -5.80 -14.81 6.81
CA ARG A 441 -5.64 -14.96 5.34
C ARG A 441 -4.37 -15.72 4.93
N VAL A 442 -3.84 -16.56 5.81
CA VAL A 442 -2.59 -17.29 5.62
C VAL A 442 -2.82 -18.79 5.48
N LEU A 443 -2.16 -19.41 4.50
CA LEU A 443 -1.96 -20.85 4.41
C LEU A 443 -0.46 -21.15 4.40
N SER A 444 0.03 -21.94 5.36
CA SER A 444 1.39 -22.43 5.37
C SER A 444 1.42 -23.92 4.99
N LEU A 445 2.19 -24.26 3.94
CA LEU A 445 2.41 -25.63 3.51
C LEU A 445 3.88 -26.03 3.74
N PRO A 446 4.15 -26.97 4.66
CA PRO A 446 5.51 -27.44 4.91
C PRO A 446 6.04 -28.27 3.74
N LEU A 447 7.29 -28.05 3.38
CA LEU A 447 8.05 -28.84 2.42
C LEU A 447 9.22 -29.51 3.11
N ASN A 448 9.18 -30.82 3.21
CA ASN A 448 10.31 -31.62 3.69
C ASN A 448 11.30 -31.88 2.55
N ILE A 449 12.51 -31.38 2.67
CA ILE A 449 13.56 -31.50 1.67
C ILE A 449 14.25 -32.86 1.85
N PRO A 450 14.24 -33.77 0.86
CA PRO A 450 14.92 -35.05 0.96
C PRO A 450 16.41 -34.93 1.19
N ILE A 451 17.01 -35.87 1.93
CA ILE A 451 18.48 -35.98 2.06
C ILE A 451 19.03 -36.58 0.76
N SER A 452 19.22 -35.75 -0.26
CA SER A 452 19.74 -36.22 -1.55
C SER A 452 20.42 -35.07 -2.30
N PRO A 453 21.64 -35.29 -2.83
CA PRO A 453 22.27 -34.29 -3.71
C PRO A 453 21.48 -34.00 -4.98
N ALA A 454 20.57 -34.91 -5.37
CA ALA A 454 19.77 -34.74 -6.58
C ALA A 454 18.68 -33.65 -6.48
N VAL A 455 18.41 -33.16 -5.26
CA VAL A 455 17.44 -32.07 -5.04
C VAL A 455 18.12 -30.71 -4.77
N VAL A 456 19.45 -30.65 -4.87
CA VAL A 456 20.18 -29.38 -4.75
C VAL A 456 19.90 -28.50 -5.96
N GLY A 457 19.47 -27.28 -5.73
CA GLY A 457 19.14 -26.34 -6.79
C GLY A 457 18.16 -25.25 -6.33
N THR A 458 17.82 -24.39 -7.26
CA THR A 458 16.79 -23.37 -7.04
C THR A 458 15.48 -23.81 -7.67
N TYR A 459 14.41 -23.72 -6.91
CA TYR A 459 13.06 -24.04 -7.32
C TYR A 459 12.21 -22.77 -7.21
N ALA A 460 11.23 -22.65 -8.08
CA ALA A 460 10.24 -21.58 -8.04
C ALA A 460 8.87 -22.13 -7.65
N ALA A 461 8.09 -21.36 -6.95
CA ALA A 461 6.72 -21.68 -6.60
C ALA A 461 5.81 -20.48 -6.87
N GLN A 462 4.55 -20.79 -7.14
CA GLN A 462 3.49 -19.79 -7.27
C GLN A 462 2.21 -20.35 -6.68
N ALA A 463 1.45 -19.52 -5.96
CA ALA A 463 0.16 -19.88 -5.43
C ALA A 463 -0.97 -19.38 -6.35
N TRP A 464 -2.01 -20.17 -6.44
CA TRP A 464 -3.33 -19.74 -6.89
C TRP A 464 -4.24 -19.66 -5.67
N SER A 465 -4.97 -18.57 -5.55
CA SER A 465 -5.99 -18.42 -4.52
C SER A 465 -7.32 -18.03 -5.13
N GLY A 466 -8.42 -18.45 -4.54
CA GLY A 466 -9.72 -18.11 -5.06
C GLY A 466 -10.87 -18.46 -4.15
N GLY A 467 -11.86 -17.58 -4.16
CA GLY A 467 -13.19 -17.76 -3.61
C GLY A 467 -14.24 -17.91 -4.72
N PRO A 468 -15.52 -17.89 -4.37
CA PRO A 468 -16.62 -18.10 -5.33
C PRO A 468 -16.73 -17.01 -6.40
N PHE A 469 -16.14 -15.83 -6.17
CA PHE A 469 -16.32 -14.68 -7.06
C PHE A 469 -15.05 -14.22 -7.76
N ARG A 470 -13.87 -14.45 -7.19
CA ARG A 470 -12.57 -13.98 -7.73
C ARG A 470 -11.49 -15.02 -7.52
N GLN A 471 -10.52 -15.02 -8.44
CA GLN A 471 -9.37 -15.91 -8.44
C GLN A 471 -8.12 -15.13 -8.80
N PHE A 472 -7.00 -15.42 -8.14
CA PHE A 472 -5.74 -14.72 -8.33
C PHE A 472 -4.56 -15.68 -8.35
N LEU A 473 -3.50 -15.26 -9.06
CA LEU A 473 -2.16 -15.83 -8.93
C LEU A 473 -1.31 -14.93 -8.05
N SER A 474 -0.51 -15.51 -7.17
CA SER A 474 0.48 -14.78 -6.37
C SER A 474 1.68 -14.36 -7.23
N ASN A 475 2.59 -13.58 -6.62
CA ASN A 475 3.97 -13.46 -7.09
C ASN A 475 4.64 -14.84 -7.18
N GLY A 476 5.71 -14.93 -7.96
CA GLY A 476 6.62 -16.06 -7.94
C GLY A 476 7.55 -16.00 -6.72
N ALA A 477 7.64 -17.07 -5.95
CA ALA A 477 8.60 -17.23 -4.86
C ALA A 477 9.68 -18.24 -5.23
N THR A 478 10.89 -18.08 -4.69
CA THR A 478 11.99 -19.03 -4.93
C THR A 478 12.51 -19.63 -3.63
N ILE A 479 12.94 -20.89 -3.71
CA ILE A 479 13.70 -21.55 -2.65
C ILE A 479 14.99 -22.11 -3.22
N THR A 480 16.09 -21.91 -2.50
CA THR A 480 17.39 -22.52 -2.83
C THR A 480 17.67 -23.67 -1.88
N VAL A 481 17.80 -24.88 -2.42
CA VAL A 481 18.20 -26.06 -1.67
C VAL A 481 19.71 -26.24 -1.77
N THR A 482 20.38 -26.32 -0.64
CA THR A 482 21.83 -26.48 -0.51
C THR A 482 22.20 -27.87 0.01
N LEU A 483 23.48 -28.26 -0.09
CA LEU A 483 23.99 -29.50 0.51
C LEU A 483 24.04 -29.42 2.04
#